data_9988970b86fdc0f2cc2495fefbcde56f
#
_entry.id   9988970b86fdc0f2cc2495fefbcde56f
#
_cell.length_a   1.000
_cell.length_b   1.000
_cell.length_c   1.000
_cell.angle_alpha   90.00
_cell.angle_beta   90.00
_cell.angle_gamma   90.00
#
_symmetry.space_group_name_H-M   'P 1'
#
loop_
_entity.id
_entity.type
_entity.pdbx_description
1 polymer ?
#
loop_
_entity_poly.entity_id
_entity_poly.type
_entity_poly.pdbx_seq_one_letter_code
_entity_poly.pdbx_strand_id
1 'polypeptide(L)'
;MGVCESSNDQNKNAGNNIYDSTNQYHADNTNRSQRKRNSLVLNNDVIISDIHKNPETTYEKVKKLGTGAYGEVWLLRHKLTGKEYAMKIIEKSPYSDEKHIINEINILKTLDHPNILKILEFHISQNKIYIITDYCPEGELFDEIIKKKIFTEDEASFIIYQILQAVRYCHDMGIIHRDIKPENIMISHRENNGLLHVKLIDFGTSKLFSKGDKHKTFVGSSYYIPPEVIKKQYGEECDVWSVGVVMYILLCGKPPFNGEDDDDIFHAISIGKYDTSSEVFQKLSNNAKDLLNKLLMYNQSERITAKDALSHPWFNTEEFQTLYRTHTLNKNSVKIMMNNLEYYKSNNIIKCAALAYLVHQNMNNMECIKASNLFIDIDLNKDGKLEKNELISAYMKYSDLDINQATKKADAVFLNIDTDFNGFIEREEFIRACINPNIFTSPNNLLSAFNFFDLDGDGKISVDEVVSKFFQSSKNKNEESKLLLKKMFEQIDVNGDGFISFEEFSSMIKGIISS
;
A
#
# COMPACT_ATOMS: atom_id res chain seq x y z
N MET A 1 2.91 -44.30 65.93
CA MET A 1 2.76 -43.42 67.08
C MET A 1 2.93 -42.02 66.59
N GLY A 2 2.03 -41.23 66.50
CA GLY A 2 0.94 -40.60 67.20
C GLY A 2 0.80 -39.30 66.49
N VAL A 3 -0.30 -39.04 65.92
CA VAL A 3 -1.55 -38.46 66.37
C VAL A 3 -1.47 -36.90 66.50
N CYS A 4 -2.32 -36.27 65.65
CA CYS A 4 -3.23 -35.14 65.89
C CYS A 4 -2.60 -33.79 66.19
N GLU A 5 -3.18 -32.67 65.88
CA GLU A 5 -4.50 -32.15 65.44
C GLU A 5 -4.36 -30.72 64.93
N SER A 6 -5.13 -30.41 63.96
CA SER A 6 -6.04 -29.27 63.71
C SER A 6 -5.72 -27.87 64.24
N SER A 7 -5.80 -26.89 63.37
CA SER A 7 -6.79 -25.81 63.49
C SER A 7 -6.83 -24.93 62.24
N ASN A 8 -8.03 -24.82 61.71
CA ASN A 8 -8.66 -23.76 60.91
C ASN A 8 -8.10 -22.34 61.15
N ASP A 9 -7.93 -21.50 60.09
CA ASP A 9 -8.97 -20.58 59.66
C ASP A 9 -8.52 -19.69 58.46
N GLN A 10 -9.42 -19.58 57.52
CA GLN A 10 -9.77 -18.42 56.70
C GLN A 10 -8.67 -17.62 56.00
N ASN A 11 -8.56 -17.79 54.68
CA ASN A 11 -8.73 -16.64 53.75
C ASN A 11 -9.11 -17.16 52.35
N LYS A 12 -10.41 -17.03 52.05
CA LYS A 12 -10.98 -17.15 50.72
C LYS A 12 -10.74 -15.83 49.96
N ASN A 13 -10.62 -15.97 48.64
CA ASN A 13 -10.76 -14.96 47.60
C ASN A 13 -9.49 -14.23 47.11
N ALA A 14 -8.80 -14.91 46.16
CA ALA A 14 -8.17 -14.23 45.02
C ALA A 14 -7.78 -15.31 43.99
N GLY A 15 -8.71 -15.78 43.23
CA GLY A 15 -8.44 -16.75 42.17
C GLY A 15 -9.66 -17.00 41.32
N ASN A 16 -10.04 -16.05 40.51
CA ASN A 16 -10.91 -16.23 39.34
C ASN A 16 -10.93 -14.93 38.55
N ASN A 17 -10.11 -14.81 37.53
CA ASN A 17 -10.32 -13.90 36.39
C ASN A 17 -9.23 -14.04 35.31
N ILE A 18 -8.65 -15.25 35.11
CA ILE A 18 -7.70 -15.49 33.99
C ILE A 18 -8.31 -16.44 32.92
N TYR A 19 -9.48 -17.03 33.18
CA TYR A 19 -10.07 -18.03 32.25
C TYR A 19 -11.11 -17.47 31.26
N ASP A 20 -11.47 -16.18 31.34
CA ASP A 20 -12.53 -15.63 30.47
C ASP A 20 -12.00 -14.97 29.19
N SER A 21 -10.74 -14.54 29.17
CA SER A 21 -10.16 -13.88 27.99
C SER A 21 -9.80 -14.86 26.86
N THR A 22 -9.42 -16.10 27.18
CA THR A 22 -9.09 -17.11 26.17
C THR A 22 -10.32 -17.70 25.47
N ASN A 23 -11.46 -17.78 26.14
CA ASN A 23 -12.71 -18.24 25.53
C ASN A 23 -13.36 -17.18 24.63
N GLN A 24 -13.19 -15.88 24.90
CA GLN A 24 -13.64 -14.81 23.99
C GLN A 24 -12.79 -14.77 22.72
N TYR A 25 -11.46 -14.93 22.80
CA TYR A 25 -10.58 -15.00 21.62
C TYR A 25 -10.87 -16.21 20.73
N HIS A 26 -11.24 -17.38 21.30
CA HIS A 26 -11.63 -18.54 20.52
C HIS A 26 -13.04 -18.42 19.93
N ALA A 27 -13.98 -17.76 20.60
CA ALA A 27 -15.33 -17.53 20.09
C ALA A 27 -15.34 -16.48 18.97
N ASP A 28 -14.52 -15.43 19.06
CA ASP A 28 -14.37 -14.42 18.00
C ASP A 28 -13.70 -14.99 16.74
N ASN A 29 -12.69 -15.84 16.89
CA ASN A 29 -12.03 -16.49 15.76
C ASN A 29 -12.92 -17.54 15.06
N THR A 30 -13.77 -18.25 15.80
CA THR A 30 -14.75 -19.19 15.21
C THR A 30 -15.88 -18.46 14.51
N ASN A 31 -16.38 -17.36 15.06
CA ASN A 31 -17.39 -16.51 14.42
C ASN A 31 -16.83 -15.79 13.17
N ARG A 32 -15.56 -15.38 13.20
CA ARG A 32 -14.86 -14.79 12.06
C ARG A 32 -14.64 -15.79 10.94
N SER A 33 -14.20 -17.00 11.26
CA SER A 33 -14.00 -18.09 10.27
C SER A 33 -15.31 -18.59 9.68
N GLN A 34 -16.42 -18.54 10.40
CA GLN A 34 -17.75 -18.85 9.87
C GLN A 34 -18.30 -17.70 9.01
N ARG A 35 -18.10 -16.44 9.38
CA ARG A 35 -18.45 -15.27 8.54
C ARG A 35 -17.65 -15.27 7.25
N LYS A 36 -16.34 -15.55 7.28
CA LYS A 36 -15.48 -15.64 6.09
C LYS A 36 -15.91 -16.74 5.11
N ARG A 37 -16.56 -17.81 5.57
CA ARG A 37 -17.04 -18.90 4.70
C ARG A 37 -18.30 -18.55 3.91
N ASN A 38 -19.13 -17.63 4.41
CA ASN A 38 -20.46 -17.33 3.87
C ASN A 38 -20.62 -15.86 3.43
N SER A 39 -19.55 -15.02 3.50
CA SER A 39 -19.62 -13.60 3.14
C SER A 39 -18.97 -13.35 1.80
N LEU A 40 -19.56 -12.40 1.06
CA LEU A 40 -18.90 -11.78 -0.09
C LEU A 40 -17.73 -10.94 0.42
N VAL A 41 -16.56 -11.13 -0.18
CA VAL A 41 -15.32 -10.43 0.17
C VAL A 41 -15.03 -9.40 -0.91
N LEU A 42 -14.82 -8.16 -0.49
CA LEU A 42 -14.32 -7.11 -1.37
C LEU A 42 -12.80 -7.04 -1.22
N ASN A 43 -12.11 -7.50 -2.23
CA ASN A 43 -10.66 -7.44 -2.32
C ASN A 43 -10.21 -6.69 -3.57
N ASN A 44 -8.92 -6.46 -3.71
CA ASN A 44 -8.32 -5.77 -4.85
C ASN A 44 -8.60 -6.45 -6.19
N ASP A 45 -8.88 -7.75 -6.23
CA ASP A 45 -9.24 -8.46 -7.47
C ASP A 45 -10.58 -7.98 -8.08
N VAL A 46 -11.50 -7.47 -7.25
CA VAL A 46 -12.76 -6.88 -7.73
C VAL A 46 -12.50 -5.52 -8.37
N ILE A 47 -11.62 -4.72 -7.76
CA ILE A 47 -11.33 -3.35 -8.19
C ILE A 47 -10.32 -3.32 -9.35
N ILE A 48 -9.25 -4.12 -9.26
CA ILE A 48 -8.18 -4.20 -10.25
C ILE A 48 -8.39 -5.47 -11.09
N SER A 49 -9.49 -5.52 -11.81
CA SER A 49 -9.83 -6.66 -12.69
C SER A 49 -9.22 -6.50 -14.07
N ASP A 50 -9.00 -7.64 -14.77
CA ASP A 50 -8.66 -7.63 -16.19
C ASP A 50 -9.86 -7.07 -16.99
N ILE A 51 -9.65 -5.94 -17.63
CA ILE A 51 -10.66 -5.29 -18.44
C ILE A 51 -10.39 -5.67 -19.91
N HIS A 52 -11.24 -6.50 -20.49
CA HIS A 52 -11.09 -6.94 -21.88
C HIS A 52 -11.36 -5.84 -22.92
N LYS A 53 -11.75 -4.64 -22.50
CA LYS A 53 -11.95 -3.47 -23.39
C LYS A 53 -10.61 -2.84 -23.76
N ASN A 54 -10.50 -2.28 -24.96
CA ASN A 54 -9.33 -1.50 -25.34
C ASN A 54 -9.22 -0.25 -24.45
N PRO A 55 -8.08 0.02 -23.79
CA PRO A 55 -7.90 1.21 -22.95
C PRO A 55 -8.24 2.52 -23.67
N GLU A 56 -8.05 2.59 -24.98
CA GLU A 56 -8.35 3.77 -25.80
C GLU A 56 -9.84 4.15 -25.85
N THR A 57 -10.74 3.25 -25.43
CA THR A 57 -12.16 3.61 -25.27
C THR A 57 -12.37 4.56 -24.10
N THR A 58 -11.67 4.36 -22.99
CA THR A 58 -11.77 5.09 -21.73
C THR A 58 -10.77 6.24 -21.64
N TYR A 59 -9.57 6.07 -22.20
CA TYR A 59 -8.46 7.00 -22.08
C TYR A 59 -8.03 7.58 -23.43
N GLU A 60 -7.48 8.79 -23.39
CA GLU A 60 -6.80 9.45 -24.49
C GLU A 60 -5.29 9.43 -24.25
N LYS A 61 -4.49 9.01 -25.24
CA LYS A 61 -3.03 9.14 -25.20
C LYS A 61 -2.62 10.60 -25.42
N VAL A 62 -1.97 11.21 -24.43
CA VAL A 62 -1.56 12.62 -24.47
C VAL A 62 -0.16 12.78 -25.02
N LYS A 63 0.82 12.11 -24.41
CA LYS A 63 2.23 12.13 -24.85
C LYS A 63 2.97 10.87 -24.40
N LYS A 64 4.02 10.52 -25.13
CA LYS A 64 4.94 9.46 -24.71
C LYS A 64 5.85 9.99 -23.60
N LEU A 65 5.91 9.27 -22.48
CA LEU A 65 6.76 9.59 -21.32
C LEU A 65 8.15 8.97 -21.44
N GLY A 66 8.24 7.75 -22.00
CA GLY A 66 9.51 7.06 -22.13
C GLY A 66 9.39 5.74 -22.89
N THR A 67 10.55 5.11 -23.10
CA THR A 67 10.66 3.74 -23.64
C THR A 67 11.62 2.99 -22.73
N GLY A 68 11.14 1.96 -22.05
CA GLY A 68 11.94 1.09 -21.18
C GLY A 68 12.25 -0.25 -21.84
N ALA A 69 12.97 -1.11 -21.13
CA ALA A 69 13.35 -2.45 -21.60
C ALA A 69 12.14 -3.33 -21.95
N TYR A 70 10.98 -3.07 -21.34
CA TYR A 70 9.76 -3.88 -21.49
C TYR A 70 8.69 -3.22 -22.36
N GLY A 71 8.92 -2.03 -22.93
CA GLY A 71 7.95 -1.36 -23.79
C GLY A 71 7.88 0.15 -23.63
N GLU A 72 6.76 0.73 -24.01
CA GLU A 72 6.52 2.17 -24.01
C GLU A 72 5.68 2.61 -22.82
N VAL A 73 5.98 3.81 -22.28
CA VAL A 73 5.17 4.45 -21.25
C VAL A 73 4.53 5.72 -21.81
N TRP A 74 3.22 5.85 -21.65
CA TRP A 74 2.43 6.96 -22.16
C TRP A 74 1.69 7.68 -21.03
N LEU A 75 1.60 9.00 -21.12
CA LEU A 75 0.66 9.79 -20.36
C LEU A 75 -0.73 9.63 -20.96
N LEU A 76 -1.67 9.23 -20.13
CA LEU A 76 -3.09 9.10 -20.46
C LEU A 76 -3.89 10.19 -19.79
N ARG A 77 -5.01 10.57 -20.43
CA ARG A 77 -6.08 11.38 -19.80
C ARG A 77 -7.39 10.59 -19.87
N HIS A 78 -8.03 10.40 -18.73
CA HIS A 78 -9.34 9.75 -18.67
C HIS A 78 -10.40 10.68 -19.29
N LYS A 79 -11.12 10.20 -20.31
CA LYS A 79 -12.01 11.03 -21.14
C LYS A 79 -13.15 11.70 -20.36
N LEU A 80 -13.71 11.02 -19.35
CA LEU A 80 -14.80 11.57 -18.53
C LEU A 80 -14.30 12.49 -17.43
N THR A 81 -13.29 12.05 -16.66
CA THR A 81 -12.86 12.77 -15.45
C THR A 81 -11.76 13.80 -15.71
N GLY A 82 -11.09 13.73 -16.87
CA GLY A 82 -9.95 14.59 -17.22
C GLY A 82 -8.66 14.26 -16.45
N LYS A 83 -8.67 13.25 -15.57
CA LYS A 83 -7.51 12.86 -14.76
C LYS A 83 -6.42 12.23 -15.60
N GLU A 84 -5.19 12.43 -15.14
CA GLU A 84 -3.99 11.93 -15.79
C GLU A 84 -3.45 10.68 -15.09
N TYR A 85 -2.98 9.73 -15.90
CA TYR A 85 -2.45 8.42 -15.52
C TYR A 85 -1.24 8.07 -16.37
N ALA A 86 -0.45 7.10 -15.92
CA ALA A 86 0.61 6.52 -16.74
C ALA A 86 0.17 5.13 -17.24
N MET A 87 0.50 4.81 -18.49
CA MET A 87 0.23 3.50 -19.08
C MET A 87 1.52 2.90 -19.64
N LYS A 88 1.92 1.77 -19.07
CA LYS A 88 3.00 0.91 -19.61
C LYS A 88 2.38 -0.04 -20.62
N ILE A 89 2.89 -0.03 -21.86
CA ILE A 89 2.47 -0.93 -22.95
C ILE A 89 3.60 -1.94 -23.16
N ILE A 90 3.29 -3.21 -22.98
CA ILE A 90 4.24 -4.30 -23.13
C ILE A 90 3.80 -5.15 -24.31
N GLU A 91 4.66 -5.34 -25.29
CA GLU A 91 4.38 -6.20 -26.45
C GLU A 91 4.65 -7.67 -26.08
N LYS A 92 3.66 -8.53 -26.34
CA LYS A 92 3.82 -9.98 -26.20
C LYS A 92 4.70 -10.49 -27.34
N SER A 93 5.83 -11.07 -26.99
CA SER A 93 6.71 -11.76 -27.92
C SER A 93 6.74 -13.26 -27.59
N PRO A 94 6.95 -14.15 -28.56
CA PRO A 94 7.20 -15.57 -28.27
C PRO A 94 8.39 -15.81 -27.34
N TYR A 95 9.27 -14.82 -27.20
CA TYR A 95 10.44 -14.82 -26.34
C TYR A 95 10.24 -14.01 -25.06
N SER A 96 9.12 -13.26 -24.91
CA SER A 96 8.80 -12.56 -23.66
C SER A 96 8.23 -13.56 -22.67
N ASP A 97 8.80 -13.59 -21.47
CA ASP A 97 8.27 -14.42 -20.41
C ASP A 97 6.99 -13.75 -19.83
N GLU A 98 5.85 -14.03 -20.48
CA GLU A 98 4.53 -13.53 -20.07
C GLU A 98 4.25 -13.83 -18.59
N LYS A 99 4.83 -14.93 -18.06
CA LYS A 99 4.70 -15.30 -16.64
C LYS A 99 5.34 -14.27 -15.71
N HIS A 100 6.47 -13.66 -16.12
CA HIS A 100 7.08 -12.60 -15.31
C HIS A 100 6.20 -11.36 -15.24
N ILE A 101 5.60 -10.94 -16.36
CA ILE A 101 4.71 -9.78 -16.40
C ILE A 101 3.45 -10.03 -15.58
N ILE A 102 2.84 -11.20 -15.71
CA ILE A 102 1.68 -11.58 -14.89
C ILE A 102 2.04 -11.63 -13.41
N ASN A 103 3.25 -12.10 -13.06
CA ASN A 103 3.72 -12.09 -11.67
C ASN A 103 3.90 -10.65 -11.14
N GLU A 104 4.46 -9.73 -11.93
CA GLU A 104 4.56 -8.31 -11.58
C GLU A 104 3.17 -7.72 -11.29
N ILE A 105 2.20 -7.95 -12.18
CA ILE A 105 0.81 -7.50 -12.00
C ILE A 105 0.22 -8.08 -10.70
N ASN A 106 0.40 -9.38 -10.47
CA ASN A 106 -0.13 -10.03 -9.27
C ASN A 106 0.49 -9.48 -7.98
N ILE A 107 1.78 -9.19 -7.98
CA ILE A 107 2.46 -8.55 -6.85
C ILE A 107 1.88 -7.14 -6.64
N LEU A 108 1.83 -6.31 -7.69
CA LEU A 108 1.33 -4.93 -7.60
C LEU A 108 -0.13 -4.85 -7.14
N LYS A 109 -0.97 -5.83 -7.49
CA LYS A 109 -2.37 -5.92 -7.03
C LYS A 109 -2.48 -6.12 -5.52
N THR A 110 -1.50 -6.76 -4.89
CA THR A 110 -1.50 -7.03 -3.45
C THR A 110 -0.94 -5.87 -2.62
N LEU A 111 -0.26 -4.92 -3.27
CA LEU A 111 0.41 -3.82 -2.60
C LEU A 111 -0.49 -2.57 -2.51
N ASP A 112 -0.71 -2.08 -1.30
CA ASP A 112 -1.38 -0.82 -1.01
C ASP A 112 -0.59 0.00 0.01
N HIS A 113 0.33 0.83 -0.49
CA HIS A 113 1.20 1.67 0.34
C HIS A 113 1.40 3.04 -0.29
N PRO A 114 1.44 4.15 0.48
CA PRO A 114 1.57 5.51 -0.08
C PRO A 114 2.85 5.72 -0.89
N ASN A 115 3.93 5.03 -0.54
CA ASN A 115 5.23 5.15 -1.20
C ASN A 115 5.52 4.00 -2.20
N ILE A 116 4.47 3.30 -2.66
CA ILE A 116 4.53 2.34 -3.76
C ILE A 116 3.58 2.81 -4.86
N LEU A 117 4.00 2.65 -6.11
CA LEU A 117 3.17 3.01 -7.25
C LEU A 117 1.93 2.10 -7.30
N LYS A 118 0.74 2.73 -7.34
CA LYS A 118 -0.53 2.01 -7.39
C LYS A 118 -0.85 1.59 -8.81
N ILE A 119 -1.15 0.30 -9.00
CA ILE A 119 -1.80 -0.19 -10.22
C ILE A 119 -3.30 0.11 -10.12
N LEU A 120 -3.87 0.68 -11.17
CA LEU A 120 -5.28 1.04 -11.23
C LEU A 120 -6.09 0.04 -12.06
N GLU A 121 -5.57 -0.29 -13.22
CA GLU A 121 -6.19 -1.20 -14.16
C GLU A 121 -5.12 -1.93 -14.96
N PHE A 122 -5.45 -3.09 -15.49
CA PHE A 122 -4.64 -3.74 -16.51
C PHE A 122 -5.54 -4.36 -17.57
N HIS A 123 -5.02 -4.48 -18.79
CA HIS A 123 -5.74 -5.03 -19.92
C HIS A 123 -4.82 -6.00 -20.64
N ILE A 124 -5.32 -7.20 -20.89
CA ILE A 124 -4.60 -8.23 -21.64
C ILE A 124 -5.28 -8.41 -22.99
N SER A 125 -4.57 -8.01 -24.05
CA SER A 125 -4.98 -8.28 -25.43
C SER A 125 -4.18 -9.45 -26.02
N GLN A 126 -4.51 -9.81 -27.25
CA GLN A 126 -3.82 -10.91 -27.94
C GLN A 126 -2.30 -10.66 -28.06
N ASN A 127 -1.89 -9.41 -28.35
CA ASN A 127 -0.51 -9.05 -28.65
C ASN A 127 0.13 -8.10 -27.64
N LYS A 128 -0.64 -7.52 -26.71
CA LYS A 128 -0.15 -6.48 -25.79
C LYS A 128 -0.75 -6.64 -24.40
N ILE A 129 0.01 -6.20 -23.41
CA ILE A 129 -0.45 -6.00 -22.04
C ILE A 129 -0.34 -4.50 -21.76
N TYR A 130 -1.38 -3.92 -21.18
CA TYR A 130 -1.45 -2.54 -20.78
C TYR A 130 -1.59 -2.49 -19.26
N ILE A 131 -0.71 -1.76 -18.59
CA ILE A 131 -0.76 -1.56 -17.15
C ILE A 131 -0.95 -0.07 -16.91
N ILE A 132 -2.08 0.32 -16.29
CA ILE A 132 -2.42 1.70 -15.97
C ILE A 132 -2.17 1.93 -14.50
N THR A 133 -1.40 2.99 -14.20
CA THR A 133 -0.95 3.33 -12.84
C THR A 133 -1.15 4.81 -12.57
N ASP A 134 -0.94 5.22 -11.31
CA ASP A 134 -0.78 6.62 -10.95
C ASP A 134 0.26 7.30 -11.84
N TYR A 135 0.02 8.56 -12.18
CA TYR A 135 1.00 9.41 -12.85
C TYR A 135 1.78 10.22 -11.81
N CYS A 136 3.11 10.19 -11.91
CA CYS A 136 4.03 10.96 -11.09
C CYS A 136 4.60 12.12 -11.94
N PRO A 137 4.08 13.34 -11.82
CA PRO A 137 4.40 14.44 -12.75
C PRO A 137 5.80 15.02 -12.59
N GLU A 138 6.43 14.85 -11.43
CA GLU A 138 7.74 15.42 -11.10
C GLU A 138 8.92 14.57 -11.64
N GLY A 139 8.65 13.37 -12.20
CA GLY A 139 9.65 12.52 -12.82
C GLY A 139 10.40 11.62 -11.84
N GLU A 140 11.61 11.19 -12.25
CA GLU A 140 12.44 10.26 -11.50
C GLU A 140 13.31 10.97 -10.45
N LEU A 141 13.58 10.30 -9.32
CA LEU A 141 14.55 10.77 -8.33
C LEU A 141 15.96 10.89 -8.94
N PHE A 142 16.28 10.05 -9.92
CA PHE A 142 17.54 10.11 -10.66
C PHE A 142 17.76 11.49 -11.30
N ASP A 143 16.78 12.03 -12.03
CA ASP A 143 16.86 13.33 -12.67
C ASP A 143 17.06 14.47 -11.65
N GLU A 144 16.41 14.35 -10.50
CA GLU A 144 16.54 15.33 -9.41
C GLU A 144 17.95 15.27 -8.78
N ILE A 145 18.55 14.07 -8.64
CA ILE A 145 19.93 13.91 -8.19
C ILE A 145 20.91 14.58 -9.17
N ILE A 146 20.72 14.39 -10.47
CA ILE A 146 21.56 15.03 -11.48
C ILE A 146 21.49 16.56 -11.40
N LYS A 147 20.28 17.12 -11.19
CA LYS A 147 20.07 18.58 -11.07
C LYS A 147 20.67 19.13 -9.79
N LYS A 148 20.39 18.50 -8.66
CA LYS A 148 20.72 19.03 -7.33
C LYS A 148 22.12 18.64 -6.86
N LYS A 149 22.60 17.48 -7.26
CA LYS A 149 23.88 16.84 -6.91
C LYS A 149 23.95 16.36 -5.45
N ILE A 150 23.74 17.24 -4.48
CA ILE A 150 23.84 16.94 -3.04
C ILE A 150 22.58 17.45 -2.35
N PHE A 151 21.97 16.59 -1.55
CA PHE A 151 20.81 16.90 -0.73
C PHE A 151 21.25 17.22 0.71
N THR A 152 20.47 18.07 1.39
CA THR A 152 20.65 18.26 2.83
C THR A 152 20.25 16.98 3.58
N GLU A 153 20.71 16.82 4.83
CA GLU A 153 20.32 15.66 5.65
C GLU A 153 18.79 15.59 5.85
N ASP A 154 18.12 16.72 6.01
CA ASP A 154 16.66 16.79 6.16
C ASP A 154 15.94 16.26 4.92
N GLU A 155 16.33 16.71 3.74
CA GLU A 155 15.74 16.24 2.48
C GLU A 155 16.03 14.76 2.23
N ALA A 156 17.28 14.35 2.45
CA ALA A 156 17.67 12.95 2.30
C ALA A 156 16.94 12.05 3.32
N SER A 157 16.81 12.48 4.57
CA SER A 157 16.11 11.72 5.61
C SER A 157 14.64 11.53 5.27
N PHE A 158 13.99 12.59 4.75
CA PHE A 158 12.59 12.52 4.34
C PHE A 158 12.37 11.53 3.17
N ILE A 159 13.27 11.50 2.19
CA ILE A 159 13.23 10.57 1.06
C ILE A 159 13.52 9.13 1.53
N ILE A 160 14.60 8.92 2.27
CA ILE A 160 15.03 7.59 2.73
C ILE A 160 14.02 6.96 3.68
N TYR A 161 13.38 7.75 4.53
CA TYR A 161 12.33 7.27 5.41
C TYR A 161 11.16 6.68 4.63
N GLN A 162 10.69 7.36 3.58
CA GLN A 162 9.62 6.90 2.71
C GLN A 162 10.00 5.61 1.96
N ILE A 163 11.25 5.52 1.45
CA ILE A 163 11.73 4.30 0.78
C ILE A 163 11.78 3.14 1.78
N LEU A 164 12.31 3.37 2.99
CA LEU A 164 12.35 2.34 4.04
C LEU A 164 10.96 1.88 4.47
N GLN A 165 9.97 2.76 4.51
CA GLN A 165 8.57 2.38 4.77
C GLN A 165 8.04 1.44 3.67
N ALA A 166 8.27 1.78 2.40
CA ALA A 166 7.87 0.93 1.27
C ALA A 166 8.58 -0.44 1.30
N VAL A 167 9.89 -0.44 1.54
CA VAL A 167 10.70 -1.68 1.61
C VAL A 167 10.24 -2.55 2.77
N ARG A 168 10.02 -1.98 3.94
CA ARG A 168 9.50 -2.72 5.09
C ARG A 168 8.16 -3.35 4.78
N TYR A 169 7.22 -2.57 4.23
CA TYR A 169 5.90 -3.08 3.85
C TYR A 169 6.01 -4.26 2.88
N CYS A 170 6.87 -4.17 1.86
CA CYS A 170 7.15 -5.29 0.95
C CYS A 170 7.68 -6.51 1.70
N HIS A 171 8.66 -6.34 2.60
CA HIS A 171 9.25 -7.44 3.37
C HIS A 171 8.23 -8.09 4.30
N ASP A 172 7.37 -7.32 4.97
CA ASP A 172 6.28 -7.83 5.80
C ASP A 172 5.23 -8.62 4.97
N MET A 173 5.05 -8.28 3.67
CA MET A 173 4.23 -9.04 2.70
C MET A 173 4.98 -10.21 2.05
N GLY A 174 6.22 -10.48 2.43
CA GLY A 174 7.04 -11.55 1.85
C GLY A 174 7.50 -11.24 0.42
N ILE A 175 7.73 -9.98 0.08
CA ILE A 175 8.14 -9.53 -1.26
C ILE A 175 9.52 -8.85 -1.15
N ILE A 176 10.48 -9.28 -1.99
CA ILE A 176 11.78 -8.62 -2.17
C ILE A 176 11.74 -7.88 -3.51
N HIS A 177 12.17 -6.61 -3.53
CA HIS A 177 12.15 -5.78 -4.74
C HIS A 177 13.31 -6.10 -5.70
N ARG A 178 14.56 -6.15 -5.19
CA ARG A 178 15.81 -6.54 -5.87
C ARG A 178 16.39 -5.58 -6.91
N ASP A 179 15.74 -4.43 -7.16
CA ASP A 179 16.27 -3.39 -8.07
C ASP A 179 15.92 -1.98 -7.54
N ILE A 180 16.23 -1.71 -6.27
CA ILE A 180 16.05 -0.39 -5.68
C ILE A 180 17.19 0.51 -6.14
N LYS A 181 16.83 1.58 -6.87
CA LYS A 181 17.74 2.59 -7.44
C LYS A 181 16.97 3.88 -7.72
N PRO A 182 17.63 5.03 -7.89
CA PRO A 182 16.96 6.32 -8.14
C PRO A 182 16.06 6.34 -9.36
N GLU A 183 16.36 5.56 -10.41
CA GLU A 183 15.55 5.41 -11.63
C GLU A 183 14.22 4.70 -11.34
N ASN A 184 14.18 3.85 -10.31
CA ASN A 184 12.98 3.14 -9.87
C ASN A 184 12.25 3.83 -8.71
N ILE A 185 12.53 5.12 -8.48
CA ILE A 185 11.89 5.96 -7.47
C ILE A 185 11.32 7.19 -8.17
N MET A 186 10.00 7.27 -8.25
CA MET A 186 9.30 8.40 -8.86
C MET A 186 8.93 9.44 -7.81
N ILE A 187 8.99 10.72 -8.20
CA ILE A 187 8.53 11.84 -7.36
C ILE A 187 7.06 12.10 -7.69
N SER A 188 6.18 11.82 -6.73
CA SER A 188 4.74 11.99 -6.90
C SER A 188 4.30 13.45 -6.79
N HIS A 189 4.90 14.21 -5.87
CA HIS A 189 4.72 15.64 -5.73
C HIS A 189 5.84 16.27 -4.90
N ARG A 190 5.99 17.58 -5.05
CA ARG A 190 6.92 18.43 -4.30
C ARG A 190 6.14 19.38 -3.44
N GLU A 191 6.51 19.50 -2.19
CA GLU A 191 5.92 20.48 -1.28
C GLU A 191 6.45 21.89 -1.50
N ASN A 192 5.76 22.87 -0.95
CA ASN A 192 6.19 24.28 -1.02
C ASN A 192 7.55 24.53 -0.36
N ASN A 193 7.93 23.74 0.63
CA ASN A 193 9.24 23.77 1.31
C ASN A 193 10.33 22.99 0.57
N GLY A 194 10.00 22.36 -0.57
CA GLY A 194 10.93 21.60 -1.41
C GLY A 194 11.03 20.12 -1.11
N LEU A 195 10.37 19.61 -0.07
CA LEU A 195 10.36 18.18 0.26
C LEU A 195 9.70 17.35 -0.83
N LEU A 196 10.26 16.16 -1.08
CA LEU A 196 9.83 15.28 -2.16
C LEU A 196 9.08 14.08 -1.60
N HIS A 197 7.85 13.90 -2.07
CA HIS A 197 7.10 12.66 -1.85
C HIS A 197 7.42 11.66 -2.95
N VAL A 198 7.86 10.47 -2.56
CA VAL A 198 8.37 9.47 -3.48
C VAL A 198 7.55 8.19 -3.47
N LYS A 199 7.56 7.50 -4.62
CA LYS A 199 6.95 6.18 -4.81
C LYS A 199 7.95 5.23 -5.46
N LEU A 200 8.10 4.04 -4.88
CA LEU A 200 8.87 2.94 -5.45
C LEU A 200 8.10 2.33 -6.62
N ILE A 201 8.79 2.09 -7.73
CA ILE A 201 8.21 1.53 -8.97
C ILE A 201 9.00 0.31 -9.42
N ASP A 202 8.50 -0.35 -10.46
CA ASP A 202 9.14 -1.46 -11.19
C ASP A 202 9.39 -2.71 -10.34
N PHE A 203 8.33 -3.48 -10.14
CA PHE A 203 8.35 -4.77 -9.47
C PHE A 203 8.65 -5.95 -10.43
N GLY A 204 9.13 -5.66 -11.64
CA GLY A 204 9.46 -6.66 -12.66
C GLY A 204 10.53 -7.66 -12.24
N THR A 205 11.43 -7.26 -11.36
CA THR A 205 12.44 -8.14 -10.76
C THR A 205 12.03 -8.74 -9.43
N SER A 206 10.91 -8.32 -8.86
CA SER A 206 10.47 -8.70 -7.53
C SER A 206 10.13 -10.18 -7.40
N LYS A 207 10.23 -10.71 -6.19
CA LYS A 207 9.94 -12.11 -5.92
C LYS A 207 9.31 -12.31 -4.55
N LEU A 208 8.34 -13.23 -4.51
CA LEU A 208 7.82 -13.75 -3.26
C LEU A 208 8.87 -14.59 -2.56
N PHE A 209 8.98 -14.46 -1.24
CA PHE A 209 9.89 -15.24 -0.41
C PHE A 209 9.25 -15.64 0.91
N SER A 210 9.81 -16.69 1.52
CA SER A 210 9.55 -17.04 2.92
C SER A 210 10.79 -16.75 3.75
N LYS A 211 10.60 -16.36 5.00
CA LYS A 211 11.73 -16.00 5.88
C LYS A 211 12.76 -17.14 5.95
N GLY A 212 14.00 -16.81 5.60
CA GLY A 212 15.10 -17.78 5.54
C GLY A 212 15.38 -18.36 4.14
N ASP A 213 14.56 -18.05 3.14
CA ASP A 213 14.86 -18.42 1.76
C ASP A 213 16.13 -17.71 1.27
N LYS A 214 16.91 -18.41 0.41
CA LYS A 214 18.07 -17.84 -0.26
C LYS A 214 17.92 -17.93 -1.77
N HIS A 215 18.06 -16.78 -2.42
CA HIS A 215 17.96 -16.66 -3.88
C HIS A 215 19.34 -16.80 -4.54
N LYS A 216 19.34 -17.33 -5.78
CA LYS A 216 20.56 -17.62 -6.54
C LYS A 216 20.63 -16.89 -7.88
N THR A 217 19.60 -16.13 -8.22
CA THR A 217 19.57 -15.35 -9.49
C THR A 217 20.41 -14.09 -9.34
N PHE A 218 21.21 -13.77 -10.35
CA PHE A 218 21.92 -12.50 -10.42
C PHE A 218 20.98 -11.47 -11.07
N VAL A 219 20.58 -10.45 -10.34
CA VAL A 219 19.65 -9.39 -10.78
C VAL A 219 20.00 -8.08 -10.07
N GLY A 220 19.65 -6.95 -10.69
CA GLY A 220 19.86 -5.60 -10.17
C GLY A 220 20.90 -4.83 -10.98
N SER A 221 21.02 -3.54 -10.68
CA SER A 221 21.94 -2.60 -11.34
C SER A 221 23.27 -2.52 -10.58
N SER A 222 24.39 -2.59 -11.28
CA SER A 222 25.75 -2.85 -10.75
C SER A 222 26.13 -2.04 -9.51
N TYR A 223 25.82 -0.74 -9.49
CA TYR A 223 26.15 0.15 -8.35
C TYR A 223 25.38 -0.16 -7.05
N TYR A 224 24.22 -0.82 -7.16
CA TYR A 224 23.25 -0.97 -6.06
C TYR A 224 23.21 -2.38 -5.49
N ILE A 225 23.87 -3.36 -6.14
CA ILE A 225 23.84 -4.76 -5.73
C ILE A 225 24.74 -4.99 -4.51
N PRO A 226 24.27 -5.75 -3.49
CA PRO A 226 25.12 -6.11 -2.34
C PRO A 226 26.06 -7.29 -2.64
N PRO A 227 27.09 -7.49 -1.79
CA PRO A 227 28.08 -8.56 -1.99
C PRO A 227 27.46 -9.97 -2.00
N GLU A 228 26.39 -10.21 -1.28
CA GLU A 228 25.68 -11.50 -1.26
C GLU A 228 24.91 -11.80 -2.56
N VAL A 229 24.46 -10.79 -3.31
CA VAL A 229 23.87 -10.98 -4.64
C VAL A 229 24.94 -11.41 -5.64
N ILE A 230 26.13 -10.81 -5.58
CA ILE A 230 27.29 -11.23 -6.37
C ILE A 230 27.63 -12.70 -6.09
N LYS A 231 27.54 -13.12 -4.82
CA LYS A 231 27.75 -14.52 -4.37
C LYS A 231 26.56 -15.45 -4.66
N LYS A 232 25.45 -14.92 -5.21
CA LYS A 232 24.21 -15.67 -5.53
C LYS A 232 23.62 -16.43 -4.32
N GLN A 233 23.62 -15.78 -3.14
CA GLN A 233 23.06 -16.34 -1.92
C GLN A 233 22.52 -15.21 -1.01
N TYR A 234 21.34 -14.70 -1.31
CA TYR A 234 20.79 -13.50 -0.69
C TYR A 234 19.32 -13.65 -0.28
N GLY A 235 18.87 -12.81 0.62
CA GLY A 235 17.50 -12.64 1.12
C GLY A 235 17.03 -11.19 0.98
N GLU A 236 16.07 -10.81 1.81
CA GLU A 236 15.46 -9.47 1.85
C GLU A 236 16.46 -8.36 2.19
N GLU A 237 17.55 -8.71 2.86
CA GLU A 237 18.59 -7.77 3.28
C GLU A 237 19.26 -7.05 2.09
N CYS A 238 19.12 -7.60 0.86
CA CYS A 238 19.67 -6.98 -0.35
C CYS A 238 19.01 -5.64 -0.65
N ASP A 239 17.70 -5.48 -0.40
CA ASP A 239 17.00 -4.21 -0.62
C ASP A 239 17.50 -3.13 0.34
N VAL A 240 17.79 -3.50 1.59
CA VAL A 240 18.30 -2.57 2.61
C VAL A 240 19.68 -2.01 2.24
N TRP A 241 20.56 -2.86 1.67
CA TRP A 241 21.83 -2.39 1.11
C TRP A 241 21.61 -1.36 0.00
N SER A 242 20.72 -1.66 -0.95
CA SER A 242 20.41 -0.75 -2.06
C SER A 242 19.89 0.60 -1.57
N VAL A 243 19.05 0.62 -0.50
CA VAL A 243 18.64 1.87 0.17
C VAL A 243 19.85 2.61 0.75
N GLY A 244 20.81 1.90 1.35
CA GLY A 244 22.07 2.49 1.83
C GLY A 244 22.88 3.15 0.72
N VAL A 245 22.94 2.53 -0.46
CA VAL A 245 23.61 3.11 -1.64
C VAL A 245 22.88 4.40 -2.09
N VAL A 246 21.54 4.36 -2.17
CA VAL A 246 20.75 5.57 -2.51
C VAL A 246 20.98 6.68 -1.47
N MET A 247 20.97 6.36 -0.17
CA MET A 247 21.26 7.32 0.89
C MET A 247 22.64 7.97 0.73
N TYR A 248 23.67 7.17 0.45
CA TYR A 248 25.01 7.70 0.23
C TYR A 248 25.07 8.63 -0.99
N ILE A 249 24.40 8.27 -2.10
CA ILE A 249 24.33 9.11 -3.31
C ILE A 249 23.63 10.44 -3.01
N LEU A 250 22.52 10.45 -2.31
CA LEU A 250 21.81 11.67 -1.93
C LEU A 250 22.70 12.61 -1.10
N LEU A 251 23.41 12.07 -0.13
CA LEU A 251 24.22 12.83 0.82
C LEU A 251 25.59 13.24 0.25
N CYS A 252 26.21 12.41 -0.61
CA CYS A 252 27.57 12.61 -1.09
C CYS A 252 27.70 12.96 -2.57
N GLY A 253 26.61 12.85 -3.35
CA GLY A 253 26.56 13.19 -4.79
C GLY A 253 27.29 12.22 -5.71
N LYS A 254 27.72 11.06 -5.20
CA LYS A 254 28.44 10.00 -5.95
C LYS A 254 28.12 8.62 -5.33
N PRO A 255 28.24 7.51 -6.08
CA PRO A 255 28.04 6.19 -5.52
C PRO A 255 29.15 5.85 -4.48
N PRO A 256 28.82 5.01 -3.47
CA PRO A 256 29.79 4.61 -2.44
C PRO A 256 30.87 3.67 -2.99
N PHE A 257 30.54 2.85 -3.99
CA PHE A 257 31.43 1.95 -4.69
C PHE A 257 31.50 2.38 -6.15
N ASN A 258 32.69 2.50 -6.71
CA ASN A 258 32.89 3.01 -8.07
C ASN A 258 33.99 2.22 -8.78
N GLY A 259 33.93 2.17 -10.11
CA GLY A 259 34.89 1.53 -11.00
C GLY A 259 34.75 2.05 -12.42
N GLU A 260 35.68 1.67 -13.31
CA GLU A 260 35.61 2.03 -14.73
C GLU A 260 34.62 1.14 -15.49
N ASP A 261 34.41 -0.09 -14.99
CA ASP A 261 33.45 -1.05 -15.51
C ASP A 261 32.72 -1.81 -14.39
N ASP A 262 31.85 -2.74 -14.74
CA ASP A 262 31.08 -3.54 -13.78
C ASP A 262 31.97 -4.45 -12.91
N ASP A 263 33.07 -4.99 -13.46
CA ASP A 263 33.99 -5.86 -12.73
C ASP A 263 34.74 -5.08 -11.64
N ASP A 264 35.15 -3.85 -11.93
CA ASP A 264 35.76 -2.95 -10.95
C ASP A 264 34.77 -2.58 -9.85
N ILE A 265 33.51 -2.27 -10.20
CA ILE A 265 32.45 -1.99 -9.24
C ILE A 265 32.21 -3.20 -8.34
N PHE A 266 32.10 -4.40 -8.89
CA PHE A 266 31.92 -5.65 -8.12
C PHE A 266 33.11 -5.94 -7.25
N HIS A 267 34.33 -5.64 -7.70
CA HIS A 267 35.52 -5.75 -6.88
C HIS A 267 35.47 -4.78 -5.69
N ALA A 268 35.14 -3.51 -5.91
CA ALA A 268 34.97 -2.52 -4.85
C ALA A 268 33.91 -2.94 -3.81
N ILE A 269 32.76 -3.43 -4.27
CA ILE A 269 31.69 -3.97 -3.41
C ILE A 269 32.20 -5.18 -2.61
N SER A 270 32.99 -6.06 -3.24
CA SER A 270 33.53 -7.25 -2.59
C SER A 270 34.57 -6.94 -1.50
N ILE A 271 35.24 -5.79 -1.59
CA ILE A 271 36.09 -5.25 -0.52
C ILE A 271 35.24 -4.71 0.64
N GLY A 272 34.06 -4.19 0.34
CA GLY A 272 33.10 -3.69 1.34
C GLY A 272 33.51 -2.40 2.03
N LYS A 273 34.46 -1.65 1.46
CA LYS A 273 34.91 -0.35 2.00
C LYS A 273 34.54 0.75 1.03
N TYR A 274 33.70 1.68 1.48
CA TYR A 274 33.33 2.86 0.73
C TYR A 274 34.08 4.11 1.22
N ASP A 275 34.11 5.15 0.37
CA ASP A 275 34.87 6.38 0.65
C ASP A 275 34.20 7.20 1.77
N THR A 276 34.89 7.23 2.93
CA THR A 276 34.50 8.06 4.07
C THR A 276 35.40 9.28 4.24
N SER A 277 36.39 9.48 3.35
CA SER A 277 37.38 10.55 3.48
C SER A 277 36.94 11.88 2.87
N SER A 278 35.91 11.90 2.03
CA SER A 278 35.44 13.13 1.37
C SER A 278 34.98 14.17 2.38
N GLU A 279 35.27 15.43 2.10
CA GLU A 279 34.86 16.57 2.96
C GLU A 279 33.36 16.59 3.21
N VAL A 280 32.56 16.22 2.20
CA VAL A 280 31.10 16.14 2.31
C VAL A 280 30.69 15.06 3.33
N PHE A 281 31.27 13.85 3.22
CA PHE A 281 30.98 12.78 4.17
C PHE A 281 31.42 13.15 5.59
N GLN A 282 32.57 13.80 5.77
CA GLN A 282 33.06 14.21 7.08
C GLN A 282 32.13 15.20 7.79
N LYS A 283 31.42 16.05 7.05
CA LYS A 283 30.44 17.03 7.56
C LYS A 283 29.11 16.41 7.99
N LEU A 284 28.81 15.18 7.59
CA LEU A 284 27.58 14.51 7.99
C LEU A 284 27.50 14.32 9.50
N SER A 285 26.27 14.32 10.01
CA SER A 285 25.99 14.02 11.42
C SER A 285 26.45 12.61 11.80
N ASN A 286 26.72 12.38 13.06
CA ASN A 286 27.07 11.05 13.57
C ASN A 286 25.93 10.05 13.35
N ASN A 287 24.68 10.49 13.43
CA ASN A 287 23.50 9.65 13.18
C ASN A 287 23.40 9.23 11.71
N ALA A 288 23.69 10.13 10.76
CA ALA A 288 23.73 9.80 9.33
C ALA A 288 24.81 8.77 9.02
N LYS A 289 26.03 8.99 9.56
CA LYS A 289 27.16 8.04 9.40
C LYS A 289 26.87 6.67 10.01
N ASP A 290 26.24 6.64 11.18
CA ASP A 290 25.88 5.38 11.85
C ASP A 290 24.82 4.59 11.06
N LEU A 291 23.77 5.27 10.58
CA LEU A 291 22.76 4.61 9.74
C LEU A 291 23.36 4.08 8.44
N LEU A 292 24.22 4.88 7.74
CA LEU A 292 24.91 4.42 6.54
C LEU A 292 25.74 3.16 6.80
N ASN A 293 26.50 3.13 7.89
CA ASN A 293 27.30 1.96 8.28
C ASN A 293 26.42 0.71 8.51
N LYS A 294 25.23 0.89 9.12
CA LYS A 294 24.30 -0.20 9.39
C LYS A 294 23.59 -0.70 8.13
N LEU A 295 23.23 0.21 7.20
CA LEU A 295 22.60 -0.14 5.92
C LEU A 295 23.61 -0.82 4.98
N LEU A 296 24.86 -0.31 4.92
CA LEU A 296 25.95 -0.84 4.09
C LEU A 296 26.81 -1.88 4.84
N MET A 297 26.24 -2.56 5.85
CA MET A 297 26.92 -3.65 6.55
C MET A 297 27.18 -4.80 5.59
N TYR A 298 28.49 -5.18 5.44
CA TYR A 298 28.91 -6.21 4.51
C TYR A 298 28.28 -7.58 4.80
N ASN A 299 28.26 -7.96 6.08
CA ASN A 299 27.63 -9.19 6.51
C ASN A 299 26.10 -9.00 6.55
N GLN A 300 25.37 -9.66 5.61
CA GLN A 300 23.93 -9.57 5.52
C GLN A 300 23.19 -9.92 6.83
N SER A 301 23.75 -10.85 7.64
CA SER A 301 23.11 -11.26 8.91
C SER A 301 23.26 -10.24 10.05
N GLU A 302 24.19 -9.28 9.91
CA GLU A 302 24.40 -8.18 10.85
C GLU A 302 23.81 -6.86 10.32
N ARG A 303 23.36 -6.84 9.05
CA ARG A 303 22.75 -5.67 8.43
C ARG A 303 21.44 -5.36 9.11
N ILE A 304 21.22 -4.07 9.40
CA ILE A 304 19.96 -3.59 9.97
C ILE A 304 18.77 -3.97 9.09
N THR A 305 17.63 -4.34 9.69
CA THR A 305 16.40 -4.56 8.94
C THR A 305 15.76 -3.23 8.54
N ALA A 306 14.90 -3.22 7.52
CA ALA A 306 14.14 -2.00 7.17
C ALA A 306 13.28 -1.51 8.35
N LYS A 307 12.73 -2.44 9.13
CA LYS A 307 11.97 -2.16 10.35
C LYS A 307 12.80 -1.44 11.41
N ASP A 308 13.99 -1.95 11.72
CA ASP A 308 14.85 -1.35 12.75
C ASP A 308 15.45 -0.02 12.27
N ALA A 309 15.74 0.10 10.96
CA ALA A 309 16.20 1.34 10.35
C ALA A 309 15.22 2.49 10.51
N LEU A 310 13.91 2.25 10.39
CA LEU A 310 12.86 3.27 10.62
C LEU A 310 12.83 3.81 12.06
N SER A 311 13.38 3.07 13.02
CA SER A 311 13.49 3.49 14.43
C SER A 311 14.84 4.12 14.76
N HIS A 312 15.71 4.31 13.76
CA HIS A 312 17.06 4.83 13.96
C HIS A 312 17.04 6.30 14.43
N PRO A 313 17.97 6.74 15.32
CA PRO A 313 18.05 8.11 15.82
C PRO A 313 18.14 9.20 14.75
N TRP A 314 18.60 8.89 13.54
CA TRP A 314 18.62 9.84 12.42
C TRP A 314 17.23 10.35 12.02
N PHE A 315 16.17 9.54 12.24
CA PHE A 315 14.78 9.92 12.01
C PHE A 315 14.05 10.42 13.28
N ASN A 316 14.75 10.49 14.42
CA ASN A 316 14.16 10.91 15.69
C ASN A 316 14.63 12.30 16.14
N THR A 317 15.25 13.09 15.26
CA THR A 317 15.60 14.48 15.54
C THR A 317 14.33 15.35 15.63
N GLU A 318 14.37 16.45 16.39
CA GLU A 318 13.25 17.39 16.46
C GLU A 318 12.95 17.99 15.07
N GLU A 319 13.99 18.26 14.29
CA GLU A 319 13.90 18.75 12.91
C GLU A 319 13.12 17.75 12.04
N PHE A 320 13.53 16.50 12.00
CA PHE A 320 12.84 15.48 11.23
C PHE A 320 11.39 15.28 11.69
N GLN A 321 11.17 15.21 12.99
CA GLN A 321 9.82 15.06 13.54
C GLN A 321 8.94 16.26 13.21
N THR A 322 9.50 17.47 13.17
CA THR A 322 8.78 18.67 12.75
C THR A 322 8.46 18.61 11.26
N LEU A 323 9.43 18.29 10.41
CA LEU A 323 9.22 18.11 8.97
C LEU A 323 8.14 17.06 8.68
N TYR A 324 8.22 15.92 9.33
CA TYR A 324 7.28 14.81 9.13
C TYR A 324 5.89 15.11 9.73
N ARG A 325 5.82 15.84 10.85
CA ARG A 325 4.58 16.23 11.54
C ARG A 325 3.91 17.48 10.99
N THR A 326 4.57 18.32 10.20
CA THR A 326 3.92 19.48 9.55
C THR A 326 2.80 19.04 8.59
N HIS A 327 2.78 17.74 8.25
CA HIS A 327 1.61 17.08 7.63
C HIS A 327 0.54 16.69 8.65
N THR A 328 0.72 17.00 9.96
CA THR A 328 -0.30 16.69 10.97
C THR A 328 -1.58 17.41 10.63
N LEU A 329 -2.56 16.61 10.40
CA LEU A 329 -3.93 17.01 10.14
C LEU A 329 -4.40 17.98 11.21
N ASN A 330 -5.04 19.04 10.81
CA ASN A 330 -5.80 19.91 11.69
C ASN A 330 -6.72 19.05 12.58
N LYS A 331 -6.72 19.29 13.90
CA LYS A 331 -7.55 18.55 14.88
C LYS A 331 -9.01 18.39 14.44
N ASN A 332 -9.58 19.43 13.79
CA ASN A 332 -10.95 19.36 13.27
C ASN A 332 -11.09 18.36 12.13
N SER A 333 -10.12 18.29 11.21
CA SER A 333 -10.14 17.30 10.11
C SER A 333 -10.04 15.88 10.66
N VAL A 334 -9.15 15.64 11.64
CA VAL A 334 -9.04 14.34 12.31
C VAL A 334 -10.35 13.95 12.97
N LYS A 335 -10.97 14.87 13.72
CA LYS A 335 -12.24 14.61 14.40
C LYS A 335 -13.36 14.27 13.42
N ILE A 336 -13.40 14.94 12.26
CA ILE A 336 -14.37 14.64 11.21
C ILE A 336 -14.13 13.22 10.66
N MET A 337 -12.88 12.87 10.36
CA MET A 337 -12.53 11.56 9.84
C MET A 337 -12.81 10.45 10.85
N MET A 338 -12.45 10.63 12.12
CA MET A 338 -12.78 9.67 13.19
C MET A 338 -14.30 9.49 13.35
N ASN A 339 -15.07 10.57 13.24
CA ASN A 339 -16.54 10.47 13.24
C ASN A 339 -17.06 9.71 12.01
N ASN A 340 -16.50 9.97 10.81
CA ASN A 340 -16.91 9.25 9.62
C ASN A 340 -16.70 7.73 9.75
N LEU A 341 -15.55 7.31 10.36
CA LEU A 341 -15.30 5.90 10.68
C LEU A 341 -16.43 5.27 11.51
N GLU A 342 -16.93 5.99 12.52
CA GLU A 342 -17.99 5.51 13.41
C GLU A 342 -19.34 5.34 12.68
N TYR A 343 -19.63 6.20 11.72
CA TYR A 343 -20.88 6.17 10.94
C TYR A 343 -20.80 5.33 9.67
N TYR A 344 -19.58 4.86 9.30
CA TYR A 344 -19.43 4.01 8.13
C TYR A 344 -20.15 2.68 8.32
N LYS A 345 -21.00 2.33 7.34
CA LYS A 345 -21.71 1.04 7.30
C LYS A 345 -21.45 0.36 5.96
N SER A 346 -21.00 -0.87 6.02
CA SER A 346 -20.76 -1.73 4.85
C SER A 346 -21.95 -2.64 4.51
N ASN A 347 -23.18 -2.13 4.62
CA ASN A 347 -24.38 -2.96 4.51
C ASN A 347 -24.61 -3.50 3.09
N ASN A 348 -24.08 -2.84 2.07
CA ASN A 348 -24.22 -3.26 0.67
C ASN A 348 -22.85 -3.29 -0.01
N ILE A 349 -22.38 -4.49 -0.39
CA ILE A 349 -21.06 -4.68 -0.97
C ILE A 349 -20.90 -4.03 -2.36
N ILE A 350 -21.99 -3.86 -3.11
CA ILE A 350 -21.96 -3.17 -4.42
C ILE A 350 -21.65 -1.69 -4.19
N LYS A 351 -22.28 -1.07 -3.19
CA LYS A 351 -21.94 0.30 -2.74
C LYS A 351 -20.51 0.40 -2.27
N CYS A 352 -20.03 -0.57 -1.47
CA CYS A 352 -18.64 -0.62 -1.00
C CYS A 352 -17.66 -0.73 -2.17
N ALA A 353 -17.95 -1.55 -3.18
CA ALA A 353 -17.12 -1.70 -4.36
C ALA A 353 -17.10 -0.43 -5.22
N ALA A 354 -18.24 0.23 -5.39
CA ALA A 354 -18.32 1.51 -6.11
C ALA A 354 -17.51 2.61 -5.38
N LEU A 355 -17.62 2.70 -4.06
CA LEU A 355 -16.85 3.65 -3.26
C LEU A 355 -15.35 3.29 -3.27
N ALA A 356 -14.98 2.00 -3.20
CA ALA A 356 -13.61 1.57 -3.31
C ALA A 356 -13.01 1.94 -4.67
N TYR A 357 -13.74 1.73 -5.77
CA TYR A 357 -13.34 2.19 -7.10
C TYR A 357 -13.13 3.71 -7.14
N LEU A 358 -14.06 4.48 -6.59
CA LEU A 358 -13.96 5.95 -6.55
C LEU A 358 -12.77 6.43 -5.73
N VAL A 359 -12.50 5.82 -4.58
CA VAL A 359 -11.32 6.10 -3.76
C VAL A 359 -10.06 5.73 -4.54
N HIS A 360 -10.02 4.52 -5.11
CA HIS A 360 -8.89 3.99 -5.87
C HIS A 360 -8.48 4.93 -7.03
N GLN A 361 -9.47 5.42 -7.79
CA GLN A 361 -9.27 6.36 -8.88
C GLN A 361 -8.94 7.80 -8.40
N ASN A 362 -9.06 8.10 -7.10
CA ASN A 362 -8.93 9.44 -6.54
C ASN A 362 -7.89 9.55 -5.43
N MET A 363 -6.94 8.63 -5.33
CA MET A 363 -5.93 8.61 -4.25
C MET A 363 -5.08 9.88 -4.17
N ASN A 364 -4.93 10.61 -5.28
CA ASN A 364 -4.25 11.90 -5.33
C ASN A 364 -5.16 13.09 -4.92
N ASN A 365 -6.44 12.84 -4.58
CA ASN A 365 -7.31 13.88 -4.04
C ASN A 365 -6.85 14.29 -2.63
N MET A 366 -6.94 15.59 -2.32
CA MET A 366 -6.46 16.14 -1.04
C MET A 366 -7.10 15.47 0.19
N GLU A 367 -8.39 15.07 0.11
CA GLU A 367 -9.04 14.40 1.23
C GLU A 367 -8.56 12.94 1.39
N CYS A 368 -8.27 12.25 0.28
CA CYS A 368 -7.62 10.93 0.30
C CYS A 368 -6.21 11.01 0.90
N ILE A 369 -5.45 12.04 0.52
CA ILE A 369 -4.10 12.29 1.07
C ILE A 369 -4.19 12.55 2.57
N LYS A 370 -5.12 13.37 3.04
CA LYS A 370 -5.33 13.61 4.47
C LYS A 370 -5.69 12.33 5.22
N ALA A 371 -6.61 11.53 4.69
CA ALA A 371 -7.00 10.26 5.30
C ALA A 371 -5.82 9.27 5.31
N SER A 372 -5.02 9.23 4.24
CA SER A 372 -3.78 8.43 4.19
C SER A 372 -2.76 8.88 5.24
N ASN A 373 -2.61 10.20 5.46
CA ASN A 373 -1.72 10.72 6.49
C ASN A 373 -2.22 10.38 7.91
N LEU A 374 -3.55 10.38 8.12
CA LEU A 374 -4.13 9.92 9.39
C LEU A 374 -3.88 8.43 9.60
N PHE A 375 -4.01 7.61 8.57
CA PHE A 375 -3.68 6.19 8.61
C PHE A 375 -2.22 5.98 9.09
N ILE A 376 -1.26 6.67 8.47
CA ILE A 376 0.17 6.59 8.82
C ILE A 376 0.42 7.03 10.28
N ASP A 377 -0.33 8.01 10.79
CA ASP A 377 -0.17 8.50 12.17
C ASP A 377 -0.81 7.56 13.21
N ILE A 378 -1.79 6.75 12.80
CA ILE A 378 -2.43 5.71 13.63
C ILE A 378 -1.62 4.41 13.58
N ASP A 379 -1.01 4.07 12.47
CA ASP A 379 -0.11 2.93 12.28
C ASP A 379 1.17 3.12 13.10
N LEU A 380 1.11 2.73 14.37
CA LEU A 380 2.20 2.94 15.35
C LEU A 380 3.38 2.03 15.08
N ASN A 381 3.09 0.80 14.66
CA ASN A 381 4.12 -0.19 14.38
C ASN A 381 4.70 -0.03 12.96
N LYS A 382 4.06 0.79 12.09
CA LYS A 382 4.46 1.15 10.71
C LYS A 382 4.54 -0.04 9.76
N ASP A 383 3.63 -1.01 9.91
CA ASP A 383 3.57 -2.18 9.04
C ASP A 383 2.63 -2.02 7.85
N GLY A 384 2.01 -0.83 7.70
CA GLY A 384 1.09 -0.50 6.61
C GLY A 384 -0.30 -1.08 6.76
N LYS A 385 -0.66 -1.55 7.95
CA LYS A 385 -1.97 -2.08 8.32
C LYS A 385 -2.38 -1.52 9.67
N LEU A 386 -3.67 -1.46 9.97
CA LEU A 386 -4.13 -1.07 11.29
C LEU A 386 -4.65 -2.28 12.05
N GLU A 387 -4.04 -2.53 13.20
CA GLU A 387 -4.54 -3.46 14.19
C GLU A 387 -5.57 -2.77 15.09
N LYS A 388 -6.40 -3.60 15.74
CA LYS A 388 -7.41 -3.12 16.68
C LYS A 388 -6.82 -2.25 17.79
N ASN A 389 -5.64 -2.61 18.32
CA ASN A 389 -4.97 -1.88 19.40
C ASN A 389 -4.52 -0.47 18.98
N GLU A 390 -4.12 -0.31 17.73
CA GLU A 390 -3.74 0.98 17.16
C GLU A 390 -4.96 1.89 17.01
N LEU A 391 -6.09 1.33 16.57
CA LEU A 391 -7.34 2.06 16.48
C LEU A 391 -7.88 2.47 17.87
N ILE A 392 -7.75 1.62 18.90
CA ILE A 392 -8.05 1.97 20.29
C ILE A 392 -7.20 3.15 20.74
N SER A 393 -5.89 3.09 20.49
CA SER A 393 -4.94 4.17 20.82
C SER A 393 -5.30 5.48 20.11
N ALA A 394 -5.74 5.39 18.84
CA ALA A 394 -6.20 6.54 18.08
C ALA A 394 -7.46 7.17 18.68
N TYR A 395 -8.45 6.38 19.09
CA TYR A 395 -9.65 6.90 19.75
C TYR A 395 -9.33 7.57 21.08
N MET A 396 -8.42 7.02 21.88
CA MET A 396 -7.94 7.66 23.12
C MET A 396 -7.24 9.00 22.81
N LYS A 397 -6.37 9.03 21.80
CA LYS A 397 -5.57 10.21 21.42
C LYS A 397 -6.40 11.35 20.81
N TYR A 398 -7.37 11.02 19.93
CA TYR A 398 -8.05 12.02 19.10
C TYR A 398 -9.48 12.33 19.53
N SER A 399 -10.10 11.43 20.31
CA SER A 399 -11.49 11.59 20.76
C SER A 399 -11.62 11.71 22.27
N ASP A 400 -10.49 11.76 23.00
CA ASP A 400 -10.40 11.90 24.46
C ASP A 400 -11.26 10.85 25.22
N LEU A 401 -11.35 9.61 24.69
CA LEU A 401 -12.13 8.53 25.27
C LEU A 401 -11.30 7.73 26.28
N ASP A 402 -11.98 7.16 27.29
CA ASP A 402 -11.38 6.14 28.12
C ASP A 402 -11.20 4.82 27.35
N ILE A 403 -10.38 3.92 27.88
CA ILE A 403 -10.03 2.65 27.22
C ILE A 403 -11.24 1.77 26.91
N ASN A 404 -12.28 1.76 27.79
CA ASN A 404 -13.46 0.94 27.61
C ASN A 404 -14.34 1.49 26.48
N GLN A 405 -14.49 2.81 26.41
CA GLN A 405 -15.22 3.50 25.34
C GLN A 405 -14.48 3.36 24.00
N ALA A 406 -13.15 3.57 24.00
CA ALA A 406 -12.31 3.41 22.82
C ALA A 406 -12.36 1.98 22.28
N THR A 407 -12.30 0.97 23.16
CA THR A 407 -12.38 -0.45 22.77
C THR A 407 -13.72 -0.75 22.11
N LYS A 408 -14.86 -0.34 22.69
CA LYS A 408 -16.19 -0.57 22.12
C LYS A 408 -16.34 0.07 20.74
N LYS A 409 -15.82 1.29 20.55
CA LYS A 409 -15.86 1.97 19.26
C LYS A 409 -14.97 1.29 18.24
N ALA A 410 -13.73 0.95 18.62
CA ALA A 410 -12.81 0.23 17.73
C ALA A 410 -13.40 -1.11 17.28
N ASP A 411 -14.06 -1.86 18.17
CA ASP A 411 -14.74 -3.13 17.84
C ASP A 411 -15.84 -2.94 16.78
N ALA A 412 -16.68 -1.94 16.96
CA ALA A 412 -17.78 -1.65 16.04
C ALA A 412 -17.25 -1.20 14.67
N VAL A 413 -16.23 -0.35 14.67
CA VAL A 413 -15.59 0.18 13.44
C VAL A 413 -14.89 -0.94 12.70
N PHE A 414 -14.12 -1.76 13.40
CA PHE A 414 -13.40 -2.89 12.79
C PHE A 414 -14.33 -3.85 12.04
N LEU A 415 -15.48 -4.19 12.65
CA LEU A 415 -16.49 -5.05 12.05
C LEU A 415 -17.10 -4.50 10.74
N ASN A 416 -17.11 -3.17 10.58
CA ASN A 416 -17.71 -2.51 9.41
C ASN A 416 -16.69 -2.21 8.31
N ILE A 417 -15.41 -2.08 8.65
CA ILE A 417 -14.38 -1.61 7.71
C ILE A 417 -13.56 -2.77 7.15
N ASP A 418 -13.19 -3.76 7.97
CA ASP A 418 -12.49 -4.99 7.53
C ASP A 418 -13.43 -5.81 6.63
N THR A 419 -13.48 -5.46 5.36
CA THR A 419 -14.44 -6.03 4.37
C THR A 419 -13.97 -7.35 3.78
N ASP A 420 -12.68 -7.67 3.88
CA ASP A 420 -12.11 -8.93 3.43
C ASP A 420 -11.87 -9.94 4.57
N PHE A 421 -12.15 -9.53 5.82
CA PHE A 421 -12.01 -10.34 7.04
C PHE A 421 -10.59 -10.88 7.26
N ASN A 422 -9.58 -10.12 6.81
CA ASN A 422 -8.18 -10.51 7.00
C ASN A 422 -7.65 -10.25 8.42
N GLY A 423 -8.37 -9.46 9.22
CA GLY A 423 -8.03 -9.16 10.61
C GLY A 423 -7.30 -7.86 10.82
N PHE A 424 -7.14 -7.10 9.76
CA PHE A 424 -6.51 -5.79 9.74
C PHE A 424 -7.41 -4.81 8.98
N ILE A 425 -7.19 -3.52 9.13
CA ILE A 425 -7.78 -2.51 8.25
C ILE A 425 -6.67 -2.04 7.32
N GLU A 426 -6.85 -2.25 6.03
CA GLU A 426 -5.92 -1.78 5.01
C GLU A 426 -6.14 -0.30 4.70
N ARG A 427 -5.14 0.33 4.09
CA ARG A 427 -5.17 1.77 3.83
C ARG A 427 -6.37 2.21 3.00
N GLU A 428 -6.72 1.48 1.93
CA GLU A 428 -7.90 1.81 1.10
C GLU A 428 -9.21 1.65 1.86
N GLU A 429 -9.34 0.63 2.70
CA GLU A 429 -10.51 0.42 3.55
C GLU A 429 -10.69 1.56 4.54
N PHE A 430 -9.60 1.98 5.18
CA PHE A 430 -9.57 3.12 6.10
C PHE A 430 -9.95 4.42 5.39
N ILE A 431 -9.31 4.72 4.24
CA ILE A 431 -9.59 5.92 3.46
C ILE A 431 -11.05 5.97 3.04
N ARG A 432 -11.59 4.86 2.52
CA ARG A 432 -12.99 4.72 2.12
C ARG A 432 -13.96 5.05 3.25
N ALA A 433 -13.64 4.62 4.47
CA ALA A 433 -14.48 4.86 5.64
C ALA A 433 -14.31 6.27 6.23
N CYS A 434 -13.14 6.88 6.10
CA CYS A 434 -12.85 8.24 6.58
C CYS A 434 -13.48 9.35 5.75
N ILE A 435 -13.67 9.11 4.44
CA ILE A 435 -14.05 10.16 3.50
C ILE A 435 -15.56 10.28 3.40
N ASN A 436 -16.03 11.53 3.32
CA ASN A 436 -17.43 11.78 2.96
C ASN A 436 -17.64 11.43 1.47
N PRO A 437 -18.51 10.45 1.14
CA PRO A 437 -18.76 10.04 -0.24
C PRO A 437 -19.15 11.19 -1.18
N ASN A 438 -19.75 12.25 -0.65
CA ASN A 438 -20.18 13.41 -1.43
C ASN A 438 -19.03 14.14 -2.16
N ILE A 439 -17.77 13.91 -1.76
CA ILE A 439 -16.60 14.47 -2.45
C ILE A 439 -16.47 13.88 -3.87
N PHE A 440 -16.93 12.65 -4.07
CA PHE A 440 -16.84 11.95 -5.35
C PHE A 440 -18.12 11.99 -6.19
N THR A 441 -19.14 12.76 -5.77
CA THR A 441 -20.46 12.80 -6.43
C THR A 441 -20.54 13.70 -7.67
N SER A 442 -19.40 14.15 -8.22
CA SER A 442 -19.44 14.82 -9.52
C SER A 442 -20.04 13.88 -10.59
N PRO A 443 -20.83 14.38 -11.54
CA PRO A 443 -21.47 13.54 -12.56
C PRO A 443 -20.48 12.61 -13.29
N ASN A 444 -19.29 13.12 -13.59
CA ASN A 444 -18.25 12.37 -14.29
C ASN A 444 -17.64 11.23 -13.43
N ASN A 445 -17.45 11.46 -12.13
CA ASN A 445 -16.98 10.43 -11.23
C ASN A 445 -18.04 9.33 -11.04
N LEU A 446 -19.30 9.72 -10.86
CA LEU A 446 -20.41 8.77 -10.75
C LEU A 446 -20.59 7.96 -12.02
N LEU A 447 -20.50 8.60 -13.20
CA LEU A 447 -20.57 7.91 -14.48
C LEU A 447 -19.37 6.96 -14.68
N SER A 448 -18.17 7.35 -14.25
CA SER A 448 -16.99 6.47 -14.29
C SER A 448 -17.19 5.23 -13.40
N ALA A 449 -17.74 5.41 -12.20
CA ALA A 449 -18.02 4.29 -11.29
C ALA A 449 -19.20 3.42 -11.79
N PHE A 450 -20.17 4.00 -12.45
CA PHE A 450 -21.24 3.27 -13.12
C PHE A 450 -20.69 2.38 -14.25
N ASN A 451 -19.88 2.95 -15.15
CA ASN A 451 -19.24 2.24 -16.26
C ASN A 451 -18.26 1.14 -15.81
N PHE A 452 -17.79 1.19 -14.55
CA PHE A 452 -17.00 0.12 -13.95
C PHE A 452 -17.82 -1.18 -13.79
N PHE A 453 -19.13 -1.08 -13.56
CA PHE A 453 -20.06 -2.20 -13.47
C PHE A 453 -20.74 -2.52 -14.80
N ASP A 454 -21.08 -1.52 -15.61
CA ASP A 454 -21.66 -1.65 -16.95
C ASP A 454 -20.61 -2.21 -17.94
N LEU A 455 -20.52 -3.53 -18.02
CA LEU A 455 -19.45 -4.22 -18.77
C LEU A 455 -19.69 -4.22 -20.26
N ASP A 456 -20.95 -4.24 -20.71
CA ASP A 456 -21.29 -4.24 -22.15
C ASP A 456 -21.54 -2.84 -22.71
N GLY A 457 -21.74 -1.83 -21.82
CA GLY A 457 -21.89 -0.43 -22.17
C GLY A 457 -23.28 -0.08 -22.68
N ASP A 458 -24.31 -0.83 -22.26
CA ASP A 458 -25.71 -0.62 -22.68
C ASP A 458 -26.40 0.52 -21.90
N GLY A 459 -25.74 1.09 -20.87
CA GLY A 459 -26.22 2.18 -20.03
C GLY A 459 -27.08 1.70 -18.85
N LYS A 460 -27.05 0.43 -18.52
CA LYS A 460 -27.68 -0.20 -17.37
C LYS A 460 -26.71 -1.18 -16.74
N ILE A 461 -26.92 -1.48 -15.46
CA ILE A 461 -26.16 -2.53 -14.78
C ILE A 461 -27.08 -3.71 -14.52
N SER A 462 -26.74 -4.87 -15.06
CA SER A 462 -27.46 -6.12 -14.85
C SER A 462 -26.91 -6.89 -13.65
N VAL A 463 -27.69 -7.83 -13.11
CA VAL A 463 -27.23 -8.77 -12.07
C VAL A 463 -26.02 -9.58 -12.54
N ASP A 464 -26.00 -10.01 -13.81
CA ASP A 464 -24.93 -10.83 -14.37
C ASP A 464 -23.60 -10.08 -14.48
N GLU A 465 -23.63 -8.78 -14.75
CA GLU A 465 -22.45 -7.93 -14.75
C GLU A 465 -21.87 -7.77 -13.36
N VAL A 466 -22.73 -7.49 -12.36
CA VAL A 466 -22.30 -7.43 -10.96
C VAL A 466 -21.72 -8.77 -10.51
N VAL A 467 -22.37 -9.90 -10.79
CA VAL A 467 -21.87 -11.23 -10.48
C VAL A 467 -20.52 -11.50 -11.19
N SER A 468 -20.42 -11.13 -12.46
CA SER A 468 -19.17 -11.30 -13.22
C SER A 468 -18.03 -10.51 -12.59
N LYS A 469 -18.28 -9.27 -12.16
CA LYS A 469 -17.31 -8.40 -11.52
C LYS A 469 -16.76 -9.01 -10.21
N PHE A 470 -17.63 -9.53 -9.35
CA PHE A 470 -17.23 -10.09 -8.06
C PHE A 470 -16.60 -11.49 -8.13
N PHE A 471 -16.88 -12.25 -9.19
CA PHE A 471 -16.41 -13.64 -9.32
C PHE A 471 -15.44 -13.88 -10.47
N GLN A 472 -14.90 -12.82 -11.09
CA GLN A 472 -13.95 -12.93 -12.20
C GLN A 472 -12.69 -13.74 -11.84
N SER A 473 -12.17 -13.56 -10.64
CA SER A 473 -10.93 -14.20 -10.15
C SER A 473 -11.14 -15.40 -9.25
N SER A 474 -12.38 -15.66 -8.79
CA SER A 474 -12.62 -16.72 -7.80
C SER A 474 -12.96 -18.07 -8.44
N LYS A 475 -12.17 -19.10 -8.09
CA LYS A 475 -12.46 -20.50 -8.46
C LYS A 475 -13.70 -21.06 -7.77
N ASN A 476 -14.17 -20.45 -6.68
CA ASN A 476 -15.31 -20.88 -5.89
C ASN A 476 -16.50 -19.94 -6.12
N LYS A 477 -17.27 -20.20 -7.18
CA LYS A 477 -18.59 -19.60 -7.40
C LYS A 477 -19.60 -20.26 -6.46
N ASN A 478 -19.70 -19.81 -5.21
CA ASN A 478 -20.68 -20.31 -4.26
C ASN A 478 -22.07 -19.72 -4.61
N GLU A 479 -23.07 -20.58 -4.81
CA GLU A 479 -24.45 -20.16 -5.13
C GLU A 479 -25.08 -19.29 -4.02
N GLU A 480 -24.68 -19.52 -2.76
CA GLU A 480 -25.13 -18.70 -1.62
C GLU A 480 -24.64 -17.25 -1.74
N SER A 481 -23.37 -17.06 -2.15
CA SER A 481 -22.80 -15.72 -2.37
C SER A 481 -23.44 -14.99 -3.55
N LYS A 482 -23.81 -15.69 -4.61
CA LYS A 482 -24.56 -15.11 -5.74
C LYS A 482 -25.97 -14.69 -5.30
N LEU A 483 -26.64 -15.51 -4.49
CA LEU A 483 -27.96 -15.17 -3.96
C LEU A 483 -27.92 -13.93 -3.05
N LEU A 484 -26.87 -13.82 -2.23
CA LEU A 484 -26.66 -12.65 -1.38
C LEU A 484 -26.42 -11.40 -2.23
N LEU A 485 -25.59 -11.50 -3.28
CA LEU A 485 -25.32 -10.40 -4.19
C LEU A 485 -26.58 -9.93 -4.91
N LYS A 486 -27.43 -10.89 -5.34
CA LYS A 486 -28.73 -10.60 -5.95
C LYS A 486 -29.67 -9.85 -5.00
N LYS A 487 -29.75 -10.25 -3.74
CA LYS A 487 -30.53 -9.52 -2.73
C LYS A 487 -30.04 -8.10 -2.50
N MET A 488 -28.71 -7.88 -2.53
CA MET A 488 -28.13 -6.55 -2.41
C MET A 488 -28.36 -5.69 -3.67
N PHE A 489 -28.42 -6.32 -4.84
CA PHE A 489 -28.80 -5.69 -6.09
C PHE A 489 -30.27 -5.21 -6.06
N GLU A 490 -31.20 -6.07 -5.60
CA GLU A 490 -32.62 -5.75 -5.44
C GLU A 490 -32.89 -4.57 -4.48
N GLN A 491 -31.98 -4.26 -3.56
CA GLN A 491 -32.06 -3.07 -2.70
C GLN A 491 -31.76 -1.77 -3.44
N ILE A 492 -31.01 -1.85 -4.55
CA ILE A 492 -30.60 -0.69 -5.36
C ILE A 492 -31.58 -0.49 -6.52
N ASP A 493 -32.07 -1.57 -7.12
CA ASP A 493 -33.13 -1.60 -8.13
C ASP A 493 -34.46 -1.25 -7.48
N VAL A 494 -34.75 0.05 -7.39
CA VAL A 494 -35.92 0.57 -6.68
C VAL A 494 -37.19 0.37 -7.52
N ASN A 495 -37.10 0.44 -8.85
CA ASN A 495 -38.22 0.30 -9.76
C ASN A 495 -38.56 -1.16 -10.07
N GLY A 496 -37.67 -2.12 -9.73
CA GLY A 496 -37.85 -3.56 -9.90
C GLY A 496 -37.82 -4.02 -11.35
N ASP A 497 -37.14 -3.28 -12.25
CA ASP A 497 -37.05 -3.65 -13.68
C ASP A 497 -35.97 -4.68 -13.98
N GLY A 498 -35.21 -5.08 -12.97
CA GLY A 498 -34.11 -6.06 -13.06
C GLY A 498 -32.78 -5.46 -13.48
N PHE A 499 -32.68 -4.15 -13.54
CA PHE A 499 -31.48 -3.40 -13.87
C PHE A 499 -31.27 -2.28 -12.86
N ILE A 500 -30.01 -1.86 -12.67
CA ILE A 500 -29.70 -0.62 -11.95
C ILE A 500 -29.45 0.48 -12.98
N SER A 501 -30.30 1.49 -12.99
CA SER A 501 -30.12 2.71 -13.80
C SER A 501 -29.05 3.62 -13.19
N PHE A 502 -28.56 4.59 -13.98
CA PHE A 502 -27.60 5.58 -13.50
C PHE A 502 -28.18 6.44 -12.34
N GLU A 503 -29.48 6.73 -12.36
CA GLU A 503 -30.19 7.47 -11.30
C GLU A 503 -30.20 6.68 -9.98
N GLU A 504 -30.54 5.39 -10.02
CA GLU A 504 -30.53 4.51 -8.85
C GLU A 504 -29.14 4.32 -8.29
N PHE A 505 -28.15 4.07 -9.16
CA PHE A 505 -26.74 4.00 -8.78
C PHE A 505 -26.26 5.29 -8.11
N SER A 506 -26.55 6.44 -8.71
CA SER A 506 -26.17 7.75 -8.17
C SER A 506 -26.82 8.02 -6.81
N SER A 507 -28.10 7.64 -6.65
CA SER A 507 -28.84 7.78 -5.40
C SER A 507 -28.30 6.89 -4.30
N MET A 508 -27.88 5.66 -4.63
CA MET A 508 -27.19 4.76 -3.70
C MET A 508 -25.89 5.38 -3.19
N ILE A 509 -25.03 5.91 -4.08
CA ILE A 509 -23.75 6.51 -3.68
C ILE A 509 -23.97 7.76 -2.82
N LYS A 510 -24.91 8.63 -3.19
CA LYS A 510 -25.26 9.84 -2.44
C LYS A 510 -25.93 9.55 -1.09
N GLY A 511 -26.26 8.29 -0.79
CA GLY A 511 -26.93 7.91 0.45
C GLY A 511 -28.40 8.30 0.52
N ILE A 512 -29.05 8.60 -0.62
CA ILE A 512 -30.47 8.98 -0.71
C ILE A 512 -31.35 7.73 -0.65
N ILE A 513 -30.85 6.59 -1.12
CA ILE A 513 -31.49 5.29 -0.92
C ILE A 513 -31.13 4.84 0.49
N SER A 514 -32.11 4.88 1.39
CA SER A 514 -31.99 4.40 2.76
C SER A 514 -31.64 2.90 2.75
N SER A 515 -30.53 2.59 3.36
CA SER A 515 -30.11 1.21 3.70
C SER A 515 -31.06 0.57 4.71
#